data_b9b9de77f9b10650fa9f4ef8011c011b
#
_entry.id   b9b9de77f9b10650fa9f4ef8011c011b
#
_cell.length_a   1.000
_cell.length_b   1.000
_cell.length_c   1.000
_cell.angle_alpha   90.00
_cell.angle_beta   90.00
_cell.angle_gamma   90.00
#
_symmetry.space_group_name_H-M   'P 1'
#
loop_
_entity.id
_entity.type
_entity.pdbx_description
1 polymer ?
#
loop_
_entity_poly.entity_id
_entity_poly.type
_entity_poly.pdbx_seq_one_letter_code
_entity_poly.pdbx_strand_id
1 'polypeptide(L)'
;FNPEHDISLAQNNPNQTPSRAALQIRNDLDFIPYIWADQGDVVLVNDVMKAYEAVEKLRLKDKNVSFIDADILEKYSDEIDAILPWGWDCAIKEHLKRLGISQTLLPSSKQLSEIRNLNNRKASINWLLFLKAHLPYTATVGEAYYYNNINDLCAKAKEIGKAVIKAPWSGSGRGLRFTDRNISTVHLNWAKNIITHQQGIILEPYYN
;
A
#
# COMPACT_ATOMS: atom_id res chain seq x y z
N PHE A 1 1.21 -5.00 -11.81
CA PHE A 1 1.92 -4.27 -10.75
C PHE A 1 1.26 -2.92 -10.47
N ASN A 2 0.86 -2.64 -9.21
CA ASN A 2 0.18 -1.41 -8.78
C ASN A 2 0.91 -0.75 -7.59
N PRO A 3 2.05 -0.06 -7.84
CA PRO A 3 2.91 0.50 -6.80
C PRO A 3 2.25 1.62 -5.97
N GLU A 4 1.15 2.19 -6.44
CA GLU A 4 0.34 3.19 -5.72
C GLU A 4 -0.63 2.59 -4.70
N HIS A 5 -0.57 1.30 -4.42
CA HIS A 5 -1.49 0.57 -3.56
C HIS A 5 -1.77 1.27 -2.22
N ASP A 6 -0.74 1.75 -1.50
CA ASP A 6 -0.92 2.48 -0.24
C ASP A 6 -1.77 3.75 -0.40
N ILE A 7 -1.61 4.47 -1.53
CA ILE A 7 -2.39 5.67 -1.84
C ILE A 7 -3.84 5.27 -2.13
N SER A 8 -4.03 4.17 -2.86
CA SER A 8 -5.36 3.62 -3.17
C SER A 8 -6.10 3.19 -1.91
N LEU A 9 -5.42 2.54 -0.97
CA LEU A 9 -5.99 2.19 0.35
C LEU A 9 -6.36 3.44 1.15
N ALA A 10 -5.52 4.47 1.13
CA ALA A 10 -5.81 5.73 1.82
C ALA A 10 -7.06 6.43 1.27
N GLN A 11 -7.17 6.53 -0.04
CA GLN A 11 -8.28 7.21 -0.72
C GLN A 11 -9.56 6.37 -0.75
N ASN A 12 -9.45 5.05 -0.81
CA ASN A 12 -10.56 4.10 -0.90
C ASN A 12 -11.60 4.48 -1.98
N ASN A 13 -11.11 4.88 -3.14
CA ASN A 13 -11.93 5.31 -4.28
C ASN A 13 -11.66 4.40 -5.49
N PRO A 14 -12.66 3.63 -5.98
CA PRO A 14 -12.49 2.74 -7.13
C PRO A 14 -12.16 3.49 -8.42
N ASN A 15 -12.50 4.77 -8.52
CA ASN A 15 -12.21 5.64 -9.67
C ASN A 15 -11.01 6.55 -9.43
N GLN A 16 -10.11 6.17 -8.51
CA GLN A 16 -8.91 6.93 -8.25
C GLN A 16 -8.05 7.04 -9.52
N THR A 17 -7.59 8.25 -9.81
CA THR A 17 -6.55 8.49 -10.81
C THR A 17 -5.20 8.55 -10.11
N PRO A 18 -4.27 7.63 -10.41
CA PRO A 18 -2.93 7.67 -9.85
C PRO A 18 -2.19 8.97 -10.20
N SER A 19 -1.29 9.41 -9.34
CA SER A 19 -0.42 10.55 -9.65
C SER A 19 0.49 10.25 -10.85
N ARG A 20 0.95 11.29 -11.56
CA ARG A 20 1.90 11.11 -12.68
C ARG A 20 3.15 10.32 -12.27
N ALA A 21 3.68 10.57 -11.07
CA ALA A 21 4.83 9.84 -10.56
C ALA A 21 4.52 8.34 -10.30
N ALA A 22 3.34 8.01 -9.81
CA ALA A 22 2.93 6.61 -9.62
C ALA A 22 2.73 5.89 -10.96
N LEU A 23 2.11 6.56 -11.94
CA LEU A 23 1.98 6.03 -13.30
C LEU A 23 3.35 5.80 -13.96
N GLN A 24 4.30 6.70 -13.76
CA GLN A 24 5.66 6.53 -14.26
C GLN A 24 6.32 5.27 -13.68
N ILE A 25 6.27 5.10 -12.35
CA ILE A 25 6.82 3.91 -11.69
C ILE A 25 6.12 2.64 -12.16
N ARG A 26 4.79 2.67 -12.32
CA ARG A 26 4.05 1.54 -12.85
C ARG A 26 4.54 1.17 -14.27
N ASN A 27 4.66 2.15 -15.16
CA ASN A 27 5.06 1.92 -16.55
C ASN A 27 6.53 1.48 -16.67
N ASP A 28 7.40 1.95 -15.79
CA ASP A 28 8.83 1.61 -15.83
C ASP A 28 9.12 0.23 -15.21
N LEU A 29 8.23 -0.25 -14.33
CA LEU A 29 8.46 -1.43 -13.49
C LEU A 29 7.33 -2.48 -13.59
N ASP A 30 6.42 -2.39 -14.56
CA ASP A 30 5.29 -3.33 -14.68
C ASP A 30 5.74 -4.77 -14.95
N PHE A 31 6.93 -4.97 -15.50
CA PHE A 31 7.56 -6.27 -15.72
C PHE A 31 8.08 -6.95 -14.43
N ILE A 32 8.23 -6.22 -13.31
CA ILE A 32 8.85 -6.72 -12.07
C ILE A 32 8.22 -8.03 -11.55
N PRO A 33 6.91 -8.30 -11.66
CA PRO A 33 6.34 -9.58 -11.24
C PRO A 33 7.00 -10.81 -11.88
N TYR A 34 7.64 -10.66 -13.03
CA TYR A 34 8.44 -11.71 -13.65
C TYR A 34 9.47 -12.33 -12.70
N ILE A 35 10.01 -11.56 -11.74
CA ILE A 35 11.07 -12.02 -10.82
C ILE A 35 10.58 -13.16 -9.91
N TRP A 36 9.31 -13.15 -9.49
CA TRP A 36 8.72 -14.16 -8.61
C TRP A 36 7.61 -14.98 -9.25
N ALA A 37 7.23 -14.71 -10.48
CA ALA A 37 6.28 -15.51 -11.23
C ALA A 37 6.79 -16.94 -11.42
N ASP A 38 5.88 -17.90 -11.42
CA ASP A 38 6.15 -19.31 -11.66
C ASP A 38 6.03 -19.64 -13.16
N GLN A 39 6.52 -20.81 -13.54
CA GLN A 39 6.43 -21.29 -14.92
C GLN A 39 4.95 -21.41 -15.33
N GLY A 40 4.60 -20.82 -16.46
CA GLY A 40 3.26 -20.81 -17.02
C GLY A 40 2.42 -19.60 -16.60
N ASP A 41 2.91 -18.78 -15.65
CA ASP A 41 2.26 -17.51 -15.33
C ASP A 41 2.37 -16.50 -16.47
N VAL A 42 1.46 -15.54 -16.46
CA VAL A 42 1.49 -14.37 -17.35
C VAL A 42 1.58 -13.07 -16.52
N VAL A 43 2.35 -12.12 -17.00
CA VAL A 43 2.51 -10.81 -16.36
C VAL A 43 1.86 -9.74 -17.23
N LEU A 44 0.84 -9.07 -16.68
CA LEU A 44 0.17 -7.95 -17.35
C LEU A 44 1.05 -6.70 -17.32
N VAL A 45 1.38 -6.19 -18.51
CA VAL A 45 2.23 -5.01 -18.74
C VAL A 45 1.57 -4.04 -19.72
N ASN A 46 2.05 -2.81 -19.77
CA ASN A 46 1.57 -1.83 -20.75
C ASN A 46 2.24 -1.96 -22.13
N ASP A 47 3.48 -2.47 -22.15
CA ASP A 47 4.27 -2.61 -23.39
C ASP A 47 5.11 -3.91 -23.29
N VAL A 48 4.62 -4.92 -24.00
CA VAL A 48 5.21 -6.27 -24.00
C VAL A 48 6.67 -6.27 -24.47
N MET A 49 7.00 -5.48 -25.51
CA MET A 49 8.35 -5.43 -26.06
C MET A 49 9.33 -4.81 -25.06
N LYS A 50 8.96 -3.71 -24.42
CA LYS A 50 9.76 -3.09 -23.36
C LYS A 50 9.97 -4.00 -22.17
N ALA A 51 8.96 -4.78 -21.80
CA ALA A 51 9.08 -5.74 -20.70
C ALA A 51 10.12 -6.83 -21.02
N TYR A 52 10.10 -7.39 -22.21
CA TYR A 52 11.13 -8.35 -22.65
C TYR A 52 12.53 -7.72 -22.72
N GLU A 53 12.65 -6.51 -23.26
CA GLU A 53 13.92 -5.77 -23.25
C GLU A 53 14.46 -5.53 -21.82
N ALA A 54 13.59 -5.22 -20.86
CA ALA A 54 13.97 -5.02 -19.47
C ALA A 54 14.52 -6.31 -18.84
N VAL A 55 13.85 -7.45 -19.06
CA VAL A 55 14.30 -8.77 -18.59
C VAL A 55 15.65 -9.13 -19.18
N GLU A 56 15.86 -8.89 -20.48
CA GLU A 56 17.14 -9.15 -21.17
C GLU A 56 18.26 -8.25 -20.63
N LYS A 57 18.03 -6.93 -20.51
CA LYS A 57 18.99 -5.97 -19.95
C LYS A 57 19.40 -6.31 -18.52
N LEU A 58 18.45 -6.79 -17.71
CA LEU A 58 18.73 -7.20 -16.32
C LEU A 58 19.31 -8.63 -16.24
N ARG A 59 19.43 -9.32 -17.36
CA ARG A 59 19.93 -10.71 -17.43
C ARG A 59 19.18 -11.66 -16.49
N LEU A 60 17.87 -11.49 -16.38
CA LEU A 60 17.04 -12.38 -15.57
C LEU A 60 16.97 -13.76 -16.23
N LYS A 61 16.95 -14.81 -15.38
CA LYS A 61 16.84 -16.19 -15.86
C LYS A 61 15.51 -16.37 -16.57
N ASP A 62 15.52 -17.03 -17.72
CA ASP A 62 14.30 -17.45 -18.40
C ASP A 62 13.51 -18.42 -17.52
N LYS A 63 12.22 -18.12 -17.32
CA LYS A 63 11.30 -18.85 -16.46
C LYS A 63 10.10 -19.42 -17.22
N ASN A 64 10.05 -19.26 -18.53
CA ASN A 64 8.86 -19.57 -19.32
C ASN A 64 7.60 -18.84 -18.79
N VAL A 65 7.75 -17.54 -18.50
CA VAL A 65 6.70 -16.59 -18.12
C VAL A 65 6.47 -15.66 -19.30
N SER A 66 5.22 -15.44 -19.66
CA SER A 66 4.87 -14.57 -20.79
C SER A 66 4.42 -13.20 -20.32
N PHE A 67 4.73 -12.16 -21.11
CA PHE A 67 4.13 -10.85 -20.93
C PHE A 67 2.90 -10.72 -21.83
N ILE A 68 1.83 -10.14 -21.28
CA ILE A 68 0.59 -9.84 -22.01
C ILE A 68 0.19 -8.37 -21.75
N ASP A 69 -0.48 -7.79 -22.73
CA ASP A 69 -1.14 -6.49 -22.60
C ASP A 69 -2.65 -6.63 -22.29
N ALA A 70 -3.33 -5.49 -22.20
CA ALA A 70 -4.77 -5.45 -21.92
C ALA A 70 -5.60 -6.14 -22.99
N ASP A 71 -5.22 -6.01 -24.28
CA ASP A 71 -5.96 -6.58 -25.41
C ASP A 71 -5.87 -8.11 -25.41
N ILE A 72 -4.72 -8.64 -25.05
CA ILE A 72 -4.50 -10.09 -24.90
C ILE A 72 -5.26 -10.59 -23.67
N LEU A 73 -5.16 -9.89 -22.54
CA LEU A 73 -5.87 -10.26 -21.32
C LEU A 73 -7.39 -10.35 -21.54
N GLU A 74 -7.99 -9.40 -22.26
CA GLU A 74 -9.42 -9.41 -22.56
C GLU A 74 -9.85 -10.66 -23.36
N LYS A 75 -9.02 -11.09 -24.33
CA LYS A 75 -9.31 -12.27 -25.16
C LYS A 75 -9.23 -13.59 -24.42
N TYR A 76 -8.34 -13.68 -23.44
CA TYR A 76 -8.03 -14.92 -22.69
C TYR A 76 -8.48 -14.84 -21.23
N SER A 77 -9.36 -13.92 -20.89
CA SER A 77 -9.83 -13.69 -19.52
C SER A 77 -10.47 -14.94 -18.87
N ASP A 78 -11.09 -15.79 -19.68
CA ASP A 78 -11.72 -17.05 -19.22
C ASP A 78 -10.70 -18.16 -18.92
N GLU A 79 -9.46 -18.02 -19.36
CA GLU A 79 -8.36 -18.98 -19.11
C GLU A 79 -7.55 -18.64 -17.86
N ILE A 80 -7.87 -17.51 -17.19
CA ILE A 80 -7.18 -17.07 -15.98
C ILE A 80 -7.75 -17.77 -14.75
N ASP A 81 -6.92 -18.50 -14.04
CA ASP A 81 -7.30 -19.19 -12.80
C ASP A 81 -7.19 -18.33 -11.56
N ALA A 82 -6.21 -17.44 -11.50
CA ALA A 82 -5.96 -16.56 -10.35
C ALA A 82 -5.30 -15.25 -10.76
N ILE A 83 -5.47 -14.23 -9.93
CA ILE A 83 -4.87 -12.91 -10.13
C ILE A 83 -4.12 -12.50 -8.87
N LEU A 84 -2.87 -12.14 -9.04
CA LEU A 84 -1.95 -11.75 -7.96
C LEU A 84 -1.40 -10.32 -8.20
N PRO A 85 -2.15 -9.27 -7.85
CA PRO A 85 -1.62 -7.91 -7.91
C PRO A 85 -0.58 -7.68 -6.82
N TRP A 86 0.20 -6.60 -6.92
CA TRP A 86 1.08 -6.16 -5.83
C TRP A 86 0.31 -5.98 -4.52
N GLY A 87 -0.89 -5.44 -4.59
CA GLY A 87 -1.82 -5.38 -3.48
C GLY A 87 -3.25 -5.16 -3.95
N TRP A 88 -4.21 -5.81 -3.27
CA TRP A 88 -5.63 -5.66 -3.55
C TRP A 88 -6.21 -4.39 -2.92
N ASP A 89 -6.78 -3.53 -3.75
CA ASP A 89 -7.57 -2.36 -3.36
C ASP A 89 -8.77 -2.19 -4.30
N CYS A 90 -9.64 -1.23 -4.00
CA CYS A 90 -10.86 -1.02 -4.80
C CYS A 90 -10.56 -0.48 -6.21
N ALA A 91 -9.45 0.23 -6.41
CA ALA A 91 -9.09 0.79 -7.72
C ALA A 91 -8.56 -0.30 -8.66
N ILE A 92 -7.65 -1.18 -8.20
CA ILE A 92 -7.16 -2.30 -9.02
C ILE A 92 -8.28 -3.29 -9.31
N LYS A 93 -9.16 -3.58 -8.34
CA LYS A 93 -10.34 -4.41 -8.60
C LYS A 93 -11.21 -3.85 -9.72
N GLU A 94 -11.54 -2.57 -9.66
CA GLU A 94 -12.37 -1.92 -10.69
C GLU A 94 -11.66 -1.85 -12.03
N HIS A 95 -10.34 -1.64 -12.05
CA HIS A 95 -9.54 -1.69 -13.27
C HIS A 95 -9.60 -3.07 -13.94
N LEU A 96 -9.35 -4.14 -13.20
CA LEU A 96 -9.39 -5.52 -13.72
C LEU A 96 -10.80 -5.91 -14.20
N LYS A 97 -11.84 -5.46 -13.49
CA LYS A 97 -13.23 -5.65 -13.92
C LYS A 97 -13.50 -5.00 -15.29
N ARG A 98 -12.96 -3.80 -15.56
CA ARG A 98 -13.08 -3.12 -16.86
C ARG A 98 -12.32 -3.83 -17.98
N LEU A 99 -11.28 -4.59 -17.64
CA LEU A 99 -10.55 -5.47 -18.55
C LEU A 99 -11.24 -6.84 -18.76
N GLY A 100 -12.49 -7.02 -18.34
CA GLY A 100 -13.26 -8.23 -18.59
C GLY A 100 -13.02 -9.38 -17.60
N ILE A 101 -12.21 -9.18 -16.56
CA ILE A 101 -11.92 -10.24 -15.58
C ILE A 101 -13.18 -10.65 -14.82
N SER A 102 -13.43 -11.96 -14.75
CA SER A 102 -14.56 -12.56 -14.04
C SER A 102 -14.63 -12.11 -12.58
N GLN A 103 -15.84 -11.78 -12.12
CA GLN A 103 -16.11 -11.39 -10.73
C GLN A 103 -15.71 -12.49 -9.73
N THR A 104 -15.67 -13.77 -10.15
CA THR A 104 -15.27 -14.89 -9.32
C THR A 104 -13.80 -14.87 -8.91
N LEU A 105 -12.95 -14.24 -9.72
CA LEU A 105 -11.51 -14.08 -9.48
C LEU A 105 -11.19 -12.79 -8.69
N LEU A 106 -12.17 -11.91 -8.50
CA LEU A 106 -11.98 -10.64 -7.83
C LEU A 106 -12.45 -10.69 -6.38
N PRO A 107 -11.73 -10.04 -5.44
CA PRO A 107 -12.12 -10.04 -4.04
C PRO A 107 -13.47 -9.36 -3.82
N SER A 108 -14.25 -9.86 -2.88
CA SER A 108 -15.49 -9.24 -2.42
C SER A 108 -15.20 -7.89 -1.73
N SER A 109 -16.23 -7.06 -1.58
CA SER A 109 -16.12 -5.79 -0.84
C SER A 109 -15.72 -6.02 0.63
N LYS A 110 -16.14 -7.14 1.23
CA LYS A 110 -15.74 -7.52 2.58
C LYS A 110 -14.24 -7.79 2.67
N GLN A 111 -13.69 -8.61 1.75
CA GLN A 111 -12.27 -8.89 1.68
C GLN A 111 -11.43 -7.63 1.46
N LEU A 112 -11.85 -6.72 0.56
CA LEU A 112 -11.16 -5.44 0.36
C LEU A 112 -11.18 -4.57 1.61
N SER A 113 -12.28 -4.55 2.36
CA SER A 113 -12.36 -3.85 3.64
C SER A 113 -11.42 -4.45 4.69
N GLU A 114 -11.33 -5.76 4.77
CA GLU A 114 -10.41 -6.47 5.67
C GLU A 114 -8.95 -6.19 5.30
N ILE A 115 -8.59 -6.28 4.02
CA ILE A 115 -7.24 -5.94 3.51
C ILE A 115 -6.90 -4.49 3.87
N ARG A 116 -7.81 -3.55 3.61
CA ARG A 116 -7.61 -2.14 3.94
C ARG A 116 -7.40 -1.92 5.44
N ASN A 117 -8.17 -2.58 6.28
CA ASN A 117 -8.05 -2.48 7.73
C ASN A 117 -6.72 -3.07 8.24
N LEU A 118 -6.29 -4.22 7.71
CA LEU A 118 -5.03 -4.86 8.08
C LEU A 118 -3.81 -4.04 7.65
N ASN A 119 -3.90 -3.32 6.53
CA ASN A 119 -2.85 -2.42 6.05
C ASN A 119 -2.84 -1.06 6.77
N ASN A 120 -3.83 -0.76 7.61
CA ASN A 120 -3.81 0.43 8.44
C ASN A 120 -2.81 0.27 9.59
N ARG A 121 -1.94 1.27 9.82
CA ARG A 121 -1.01 1.26 10.96
C ARG A 121 -1.69 1.11 12.32
N LYS A 122 -2.98 1.41 12.45
CA LYS A 122 -3.77 1.09 13.65
C LYS A 122 -3.79 -0.41 13.95
N ALA A 123 -3.78 -1.27 12.94
CA ALA A 123 -3.69 -2.72 13.14
C ALA A 123 -2.37 -3.10 13.82
N SER A 124 -1.25 -2.47 13.43
CA SER A 124 0.06 -2.69 14.08
C SER A 124 0.06 -2.28 15.55
N ILE A 125 -0.69 -1.22 15.92
CA ILE A 125 -0.85 -0.82 17.34
C ILE A 125 -1.56 -1.93 18.12
N ASN A 126 -2.65 -2.46 17.59
CA ASN A 126 -3.40 -3.54 18.22
C ASN A 126 -2.51 -4.80 18.40
N TRP A 127 -1.73 -5.14 17.38
CA TRP A 127 -0.77 -6.23 17.44
C TRP A 127 0.32 -5.99 18.48
N LEU A 128 0.89 -4.78 18.56
CA LEU A 128 1.88 -4.43 19.57
C LEU A 128 1.32 -4.58 21.00
N LEU A 129 0.10 -4.12 21.22
CA LEU A 129 -0.58 -4.27 22.52
C LEU A 129 -0.83 -5.75 22.87
N PHE A 130 -1.28 -6.54 21.88
CA PHE A 130 -1.45 -7.98 22.06
C PHE A 130 -0.13 -8.67 22.42
N LEU A 131 0.95 -8.39 21.68
CA LEU A 131 2.27 -8.97 21.94
C LEU A 131 2.80 -8.59 23.34
N LYS A 132 2.65 -7.33 23.73
CA LYS A 132 3.05 -6.87 25.06
C LYS A 132 2.29 -7.55 26.20
N ALA A 133 1.05 -7.94 25.97
CA ALA A 133 0.23 -8.64 26.96
C ALA A 133 0.58 -10.14 27.09
N HIS A 134 1.20 -10.75 26.05
CA HIS A 134 1.41 -12.20 25.99
C HIS A 134 2.89 -12.62 25.99
N LEU A 135 3.80 -11.68 25.76
CA LEU A 135 5.25 -11.95 25.74
C LEU A 135 5.95 -11.31 26.95
N PRO A 136 7.12 -11.83 27.35
CA PRO A 136 7.96 -11.19 28.37
C PRO A 136 8.25 -9.73 28.01
N TYR A 137 8.30 -8.85 28.99
CA TYR A 137 8.55 -7.41 28.82
C TYR A 137 9.80 -7.10 27.97
N THR A 138 10.81 -7.96 28.04
CA THR A 138 12.06 -7.82 27.28
C THR A 138 11.95 -8.20 25.81
N ALA A 139 10.86 -8.85 25.40
CA ALA A 139 10.68 -9.34 24.02
C ALA A 139 10.03 -8.30 23.07
N THR A 140 9.47 -7.21 23.61
CA THR A 140 8.78 -6.20 22.83
C THR A 140 9.23 -4.80 23.22
N VAL A 141 9.56 -3.97 22.22
CA VAL A 141 9.96 -2.57 22.37
C VAL A 141 8.99 -1.68 21.60
N GLY A 142 8.83 -0.46 22.08
CA GLY A 142 8.10 0.57 21.36
C GLY A 142 6.71 0.86 21.94
N GLU A 143 6.21 2.02 21.56
CA GLU A 143 4.88 2.51 21.88
C GLU A 143 4.31 3.16 20.63
N ALA A 144 3.01 3.00 20.42
CA ALA A 144 2.31 3.65 19.32
C ALA A 144 0.89 4.02 19.75
N TYR A 145 0.44 5.19 19.35
CA TYR A 145 -0.84 5.77 19.76
C TYR A 145 -1.63 6.19 18.53
N TYR A 146 -2.94 5.94 18.55
CA TYR A 146 -3.85 6.37 17.50
C TYR A 146 -4.74 7.50 17.98
N TYR A 147 -4.84 8.57 17.21
CA TYR A 147 -5.68 9.73 17.50
C TYR A 147 -6.55 10.08 16.29
N ASN A 148 -7.80 10.46 16.55
CA ASN A 148 -8.72 11.07 15.59
C ASN A 148 -8.97 12.56 15.90
N ASN A 149 -8.30 13.09 16.92
CA ASN A 149 -8.39 14.46 17.38
C ASN A 149 -7.00 15.11 17.44
N ILE A 150 -6.86 16.30 16.89
CA ILE A 150 -5.59 17.03 16.83
C ILE A 150 -5.12 17.51 18.21
N ASN A 151 -6.03 17.82 19.12
CA ASN A 151 -5.65 18.30 20.46
C ASN A 151 -5.02 17.18 21.28
N ASP A 152 -5.58 15.97 21.20
CA ASP A 152 -5.05 14.78 21.89
C ASP A 152 -3.67 14.39 21.34
N LEU A 153 -3.50 14.47 20.00
CA LEU A 153 -2.20 14.30 19.35
C LEU A 153 -1.16 15.30 19.92
N CYS A 154 -1.52 16.60 20.00
CA CYS A 154 -0.62 17.64 20.50
C CYS A 154 -0.26 17.44 21.98
N ALA A 155 -1.25 17.08 22.81
CA ALA A 155 -1.03 16.82 24.21
C ALA A 155 -0.02 15.68 24.41
N LYS A 156 -0.21 14.57 23.70
CA LYS A 156 0.68 13.40 23.80
C LYS A 156 2.06 13.66 23.20
N ALA A 157 2.15 14.40 22.09
CA ALA A 157 3.44 14.78 21.49
C ALA A 157 4.28 15.65 22.47
N LYS A 158 3.62 16.57 23.18
CA LYS A 158 4.28 17.39 24.23
C LYS A 158 4.81 16.55 25.38
N GLU A 159 4.09 15.50 25.78
CA GLU A 159 4.48 14.56 26.82
C GLU A 159 5.70 13.72 26.40
N ILE A 160 5.65 13.13 25.20
CA ILE A 160 6.69 12.25 24.66
C ILE A 160 7.98 13.00 24.35
N GLY A 161 7.88 14.23 23.82
CA GLY A 161 9.02 15.00 23.32
C GLY A 161 9.30 14.67 21.86
N LYS A 162 10.44 14.04 21.58
CA LYS A 162 10.77 13.62 20.20
C LYS A 162 9.87 12.47 19.73
N ALA A 163 9.16 12.69 18.65
CA ALA A 163 8.17 11.76 18.15
C ALA A 163 8.07 11.75 16.61
N VAL A 164 7.44 10.71 16.08
CA VAL A 164 7.10 10.58 14.66
C VAL A 164 5.58 10.51 14.51
N ILE A 165 5.04 11.42 13.73
CA ILE A 165 3.64 11.41 13.34
C ILE A 165 3.53 10.64 12.02
N LYS A 166 2.60 9.68 11.93
CA LYS A 166 2.46 8.81 10.75
C LYS A 166 1.02 8.80 10.25
N ALA A 167 0.84 8.90 8.93
CA ALA A 167 -0.46 8.67 8.30
C ALA A 167 -0.85 7.20 8.41
N PRO A 168 -2.15 6.85 8.59
CA PRO A 168 -2.63 5.47 8.69
C PRO A 168 -2.24 4.58 7.51
N TRP A 169 -2.35 5.10 6.30
CA TRP A 169 -1.92 4.46 5.07
C TRP A 169 -0.90 5.35 4.35
N SER A 170 0.32 4.88 4.23
CA SER A 170 1.34 5.55 3.43
C SER A 170 2.55 4.65 3.26
N GLY A 171 3.18 4.72 2.09
CA GLY A 171 4.42 4.03 1.76
C GLY A 171 5.60 5.00 1.59
N SER A 172 6.81 4.44 1.47
CA SER A 172 8.03 5.14 1.06
C SER A 172 8.36 6.40 1.87
N GLY A 173 8.05 6.42 3.15
CA GLY A 173 8.32 7.55 4.06
C GLY A 173 7.48 8.81 3.85
N ARG A 174 6.65 8.89 2.82
CA ARG A 174 5.88 10.11 2.47
C ARG A 174 4.87 10.51 3.54
N GLY A 175 4.35 9.56 4.30
CA GLY A 175 3.38 9.79 5.37
C GLY A 175 4.00 9.95 6.75
N LEU A 176 5.26 10.36 6.87
CA LEU A 176 5.96 10.53 8.13
C LEU A 176 6.31 12.01 8.36
N ARG A 177 6.17 12.46 9.61
CA ARG A 177 6.64 13.79 10.06
C ARG A 177 7.31 13.64 11.40
N PHE A 178 8.58 14.03 11.45
CA PHE A 178 9.32 14.09 12.71
C PHE A 178 8.98 15.38 13.45
N THR A 179 8.78 15.28 14.74
CA THR A 179 8.42 16.41 15.59
C THR A 179 9.15 16.35 16.92
N ASP A 180 9.25 17.47 17.56
CA ASP A 180 9.65 17.62 18.96
C ASP A 180 8.40 17.99 19.79
N ARG A 181 8.57 18.36 21.04
CA ARG A 181 7.49 18.72 21.99
C ARG A 181 6.42 19.63 21.39
N ASN A 182 6.81 20.52 20.51
CA ASN A 182 5.91 21.42 19.81
C ASN A 182 5.83 21.05 18.33
N ILE A 183 4.67 20.61 17.91
CA ILE A 183 4.41 20.31 16.50
C ILE A 183 4.34 21.64 15.72
N SER A 184 5.13 21.77 14.65
CA SER A 184 5.11 22.97 13.81
C SER A 184 3.75 23.18 13.15
N THR A 185 3.41 24.44 12.82
CA THR A 185 2.15 24.76 12.13
C THR A 185 1.98 23.98 10.82
N VAL A 186 3.06 23.76 10.07
CA VAL A 186 3.05 22.98 8.83
C VAL A 186 2.66 21.52 9.11
N HIS A 187 3.25 20.90 10.12
CA HIS A 187 2.93 19.52 10.51
C HIS A 187 1.53 19.41 11.12
N LEU A 188 1.07 20.42 11.86
CA LEU A 188 -0.31 20.46 12.37
C LEU A 188 -1.34 20.51 11.24
N ASN A 189 -1.14 21.36 10.24
CA ASN A 189 -2.04 21.46 9.10
C ASN A 189 -2.05 20.15 8.29
N TRP A 190 -0.88 19.54 8.09
CA TRP A 190 -0.79 18.22 7.47
C TRP A 190 -1.53 17.16 8.30
N ALA A 191 -1.32 17.10 9.62
CA ALA A 191 -1.98 16.15 10.51
C ALA A 191 -3.51 16.29 10.50
N LYS A 192 -4.03 17.54 10.53
CA LYS A 192 -5.47 17.81 10.39
C LYS A 192 -6.02 17.29 9.08
N ASN A 193 -5.31 17.51 7.97
CA ASN A 193 -5.70 16.98 6.66
C ASN A 193 -5.75 15.45 6.64
N ILE A 194 -4.73 14.79 7.22
CA ILE A 194 -4.71 13.32 7.35
C ILE A 194 -5.89 12.82 8.19
N ILE A 195 -6.15 13.42 9.34
CA ILE A 195 -7.28 13.04 10.21
C ILE A 195 -8.61 13.16 9.44
N THR A 196 -8.78 14.24 8.67
CA THR A 196 -10.01 14.46 7.88
C THR A 196 -10.19 13.38 6.80
N HIS A 197 -9.14 13.02 6.07
CA HIS A 197 -9.25 12.13 4.93
C HIS A 197 -9.05 10.64 5.26
N GLN A 198 -8.23 10.34 6.28
CA GLN A 198 -7.91 8.98 6.70
C GLN A 198 -8.48 8.62 8.09
N GLN A 199 -9.32 9.49 8.67
CA GLN A 199 -10.04 9.29 9.94
C GLN A 199 -9.17 9.10 11.18
N GLY A 200 -7.89 9.37 11.08
CA GLY A 200 -6.97 9.30 12.21
C GLY A 200 -5.51 9.50 11.84
N ILE A 201 -4.68 9.42 12.85
CA ILE A 201 -3.23 9.61 12.74
C ILE A 201 -2.52 8.82 13.84
N ILE A 202 -1.31 8.41 13.59
CA ILE A 202 -0.49 7.66 14.55
C ILE A 202 0.63 8.55 15.08
N LEU A 203 0.92 8.42 16.36
CA LEU A 203 2.08 9.02 17.03
C LEU A 203 2.92 7.93 17.66
N GLU A 204 4.21 7.97 17.42
CA GLU A 204 5.18 7.06 18.07
C GLU A 204 6.34 7.86 18.65
N PRO A 205 6.93 7.44 19.79
CA PRO A 205 8.20 7.99 20.24
C PRO A 205 9.28 7.80 19.16
N TYR A 206 10.18 8.76 19.05
CA TYR A 206 11.34 8.60 18.17
C TYR A 206 12.45 7.86 18.95
N TYR A 207 12.82 6.71 18.45
CA TYR A 207 13.94 5.92 18.96
C TYR A 207 15.20 6.20 18.13
N ASN A 208 16.31 6.44 18.83
CA ASN A 208 17.62 6.64 18.18
C ASN A 208 18.26 5.29 17.82
#